data_865553122e27da9d0c5f0c37ec65ed01
#
_entry.id   865553122e27da9d0c5f0c37ec65ed01
#
_cell.length_a   1.000
_cell.length_b   1.000
_cell.length_c   1.000
_cell.angle_alpha   90.00
_cell.angle_beta   90.00
_cell.angle_gamma   90.00
#
_symmetry.space_group_name_H-M   'P 1'
#
loop_
_entity.id
_entity.type
_entity.pdbx_description
1 polymer ?
#
loop_
_entity_poly.entity_id
_entity_poly.type
_entity_poly.pdbx_seq_one_letter_code
_entity_poly.pdbx_strand_id
1 'polypeptide(L)'
;MATSETYHITVLLDVNETQDVDDRAESRSYIVADRETGQAVIIDAVLENVERDVKLLKELGLALLYAVETHVHADHITGASLLKDRTGAQIVYGGGAAVTVTGADLFLPDGQELHIGHTALKALATPGHTDGCTSYVLPGAVFTGDTLFIRGNGRTDLQGGSAAMLFESVRHKLFALPDDTVVYPGHDYQGRVSSTIGEEKRFNERLNLSIDKEGFIELMNRRKQPLPAKIDIAIPANLRAGRMAR
;
A
#
# COMPACT_ATOMS: atom_id res chain seq x y z
N MET A 1 8.34 6.94 -22.99
CA MET A 1 8.69 5.50 -22.87
C MET A 1 9.98 5.40 -22.07
N ALA A 2 9.90 5.31 -20.74
CA ALA A 2 11.11 5.15 -19.91
C ALA A 2 10.74 4.37 -18.65
N THR A 3 10.11 3.22 -18.78
CA THR A 3 9.31 2.78 -17.66
C THR A 3 9.57 1.38 -17.16
N SER A 4 10.12 0.49 -17.94
CA SER A 4 10.37 -0.88 -17.49
C SER A 4 11.83 -1.31 -17.57
N GLU A 5 12.72 -0.42 -18.00
CA GLU A 5 14.14 -0.77 -18.16
C GLU A 5 14.94 -0.62 -16.85
N THR A 6 14.54 0.31 -15.96
CA THR A 6 15.31 0.63 -14.75
C THR A 6 14.92 -0.19 -13.53
N TYR A 7 13.68 -0.66 -13.42
CA TYR A 7 13.21 -1.41 -12.28
C TYR A 7 12.40 -2.66 -12.66
N HIS A 8 12.22 -3.55 -11.68
CA HIS A 8 11.36 -4.72 -11.75
C HIS A 8 10.35 -4.70 -10.60
N ILE A 9 9.10 -5.07 -10.89
CA ILE A 9 8.06 -5.24 -9.87
C ILE A 9 7.68 -6.71 -9.82
N THR A 10 7.75 -7.30 -8.63
CA THR A 10 7.18 -8.63 -8.33
C THR A 10 5.95 -8.44 -7.45
N VAL A 11 4.82 -8.95 -7.91
CA VAL A 11 3.56 -8.93 -7.15
C VAL A 11 3.48 -10.20 -6.31
N LEU A 12 3.28 -10.05 -5.01
CA LEU A 12 3.10 -11.14 -4.06
C LEU A 12 1.64 -11.17 -3.63
N LEU A 13 1.01 -12.32 -3.78
CA LEU A 13 -0.36 -12.54 -3.32
C LEU A 13 -0.30 -13.15 -1.93
N ASP A 14 -0.87 -12.46 -0.98
CA ASP A 14 -0.90 -12.83 0.42
C ASP A 14 -2.33 -13.28 0.78
N VAL A 15 -2.60 -14.56 0.55
CA VAL A 15 -3.89 -15.17 0.89
C VAL A 15 -3.90 -15.47 2.38
N ASN A 16 -4.75 -14.80 3.14
CA ASN A 16 -5.02 -15.19 4.52
C ASN A 16 -5.83 -16.49 4.50
N GLU A 17 -5.27 -17.56 5.07
CA GLU A 17 -5.97 -18.82 5.31
C GLU A 17 -7.00 -18.65 6.44
N THR A 18 -8.09 -17.93 6.19
CA THR A 18 -9.27 -18.00 7.02
C THR A 18 -10.20 -19.06 6.44
N GLN A 19 -10.82 -19.89 7.31
CA GLN A 19 -11.72 -20.97 6.86
C GLN A 19 -13.04 -20.44 6.27
N ASP A 20 -13.30 -19.14 6.34
CA ASP A 20 -14.48 -18.49 5.76
C ASP A 20 -14.18 -17.95 4.38
N VAL A 21 -14.92 -18.45 3.40
CA VAL A 21 -14.79 -18.11 1.97
C VAL A 21 -15.06 -16.61 1.71
N ASP A 22 -15.82 -15.96 2.59
CA ASP A 22 -16.18 -14.55 2.50
C ASP A 22 -15.13 -13.60 3.11
N ASP A 23 -14.15 -14.11 3.84
CA ASP A 23 -13.11 -13.34 4.55
C ASP A 23 -11.70 -13.55 3.96
N ARG A 24 -11.63 -13.96 2.69
CA ARG A 24 -10.37 -14.01 1.93
C ARG A 24 -9.93 -12.59 1.59
N ALA A 25 -9.41 -11.88 2.57
CA ALA A 25 -8.67 -10.66 2.32
C ALA A 25 -7.38 -11.04 1.56
N GLU A 26 -7.40 -10.93 0.24
CA GLU A 26 -6.19 -11.03 -0.58
C GLU A 26 -5.42 -9.72 -0.44
N SER A 27 -4.54 -9.66 0.55
CA SER A 27 -3.57 -8.57 0.66
C SER A 27 -2.49 -8.74 -0.41
N ARG A 28 -1.89 -7.66 -0.82
CA ARG A 28 -0.82 -7.64 -1.82
C ARG A 28 0.39 -6.93 -1.30
N SER A 29 1.50 -7.64 -1.34
CA SER A 29 2.82 -7.07 -1.14
C SER A 29 3.53 -6.92 -2.48
N TYR A 30 4.48 -6.00 -2.56
CA TYR A 30 5.20 -5.72 -3.79
C TYR A 30 6.69 -5.64 -3.52
N ILE A 31 7.51 -6.40 -4.26
CA ILE A 31 8.95 -6.18 -4.31
C ILE A 31 9.24 -5.29 -5.52
N VAL A 32 9.87 -4.16 -5.27
CA VAL A 32 10.39 -3.28 -6.32
C VAL A 32 11.91 -3.31 -6.24
N ALA A 33 12.56 -3.66 -7.33
CA ALA A 33 14.02 -3.77 -7.39
C ALA A 33 14.59 -2.96 -8.54
N ASP A 34 15.66 -2.24 -8.27
CA ASP A 34 16.50 -1.62 -9.30
C ASP A 34 17.27 -2.70 -10.05
N ARG A 35 17.17 -2.71 -11.39
CA ARG A 35 17.70 -3.78 -12.23
C ARG A 35 19.22 -3.81 -12.29
N GLU A 36 19.87 -2.66 -12.13
CA GLU A 36 21.31 -2.54 -12.27
C GLU A 36 22.03 -2.90 -10.97
N THR A 37 21.49 -2.44 -9.83
CA THR A 37 22.14 -2.61 -8.54
C THR A 37 21.61 -3.81 -7.74
N GLY A 38 20.43 -4.34 -8.08
CA GLY A 38 19.74 -5.35 -7.29
C GLY A 38 19.24 -4.86 -5.93
N GLN A 39 19.30 -3.55 -5.66
CA GLN A 39 18.72 -2.97 -4.46
C GLN A 39 17.19 -2.97 -4.55
N ALA A 40 16.52 -3.29 -3.45
CA ALA A 40 15.09 -3.50 -3.45
C ALA A 40 14.38 -2.88 -2.25
N VAL A 41 13.09 -2.63 -2.41
CA VAL A 41 12.13 -2.41 -1.32
C VAL A 41 11.06 -3.50 -1.38
N ILE A 42 10.44 -3.78 -0.24
CA ILE A 42 9.18 -4.50 -0.16
C ILE A 42 8.11 -3.55 0.38
N ILE A 43 6.93 -3.53 -0.24
CA ILE A 43 5.81 -2.68 0.14
C ILE A 43 4.71 -3.55 0.72
N ASP A 44 4.19 -3.18 1.90
CA ASP A 44 3.08 -3.81 2.64
C ASP A 44 3.29 -5.33 2.88
N ALA A 45 4.46 -5.70 3.42
CA ALA A 45 4.79 -7.09 3.72
C ALA A 45 3.91 -7.66 4.83
N VAL A 46 3.44 -8.90 4.67
CA VAL A 46 2.65 -9.64 5.65
C VAL A 46 3.54 -10.50 6.55
N LEU A 47 3.35 -10.42 7.88
CA LEU A 47 4.21 -11.09 8.88
C LEU A 47 4.35 -12.60 8.64
N GLU A 48 3.24 -13.27 8.36
CA GLU A 48 3.19 -14.70 8.14
C GLU A 48 4.00 -15.16 6.90
N ASN A 49 4.25 -14.24 5.96
CA ASN A 49 4.91 -14.53 4.68
C ASN A 49 6.38 -14.09 4.61
N VAL A 50 6.92 -13.51 5.68
CA VAL A 50 8.29 -12.96 5.70
C VAL A 50 9.36 -13.99 5.30
N GLU A 51 9.26 -15.24 5.74
CA GLU A 51 10.26 -16.27 5.39
C GLU A 51 10.20 -16.63 3.89
N ARG A 52 9.00 -16.62 3.27
CA ARG A 52 8.82 -16.73 1.81
C ARG A 52 9.51 -15.55 1.10
N ASP A 53 9.28 -14.34 1.59
CA ASP A 53 9.78 -13.11 0.96
C ASP A 53 11.30 -13.02 1.04
N VAL A 54 11.88 -13.34 2.20
CA VAL A 54 13.35 -13.42 2.39
C VAL A 54 13.97 -14.47 1.48
N LYS A 55 13.33 -15.64 1.34
CA LYS A 55 13.78 -16.68 0.43
C LYS A 55 13.75 -16.19 -1.02
N LEU A 56 12.67 -15.56 -1.45
CA LEU A 56 12.52 -15.02 -2.80
C LEU A 56 13.55 -13.92 -3.11
N LEU A 57 13.76 -12.97 -2.19
CA LEU A 57 14.80 -11.95 -2.32
C LEU A 57 16.18 -12.58 -2.56
N LYS A 58 16.50 -13.63 -1.80
CA LYS A 58 17.76 -14.37 -1.96
C LYS A 58 17.85 -15.11 -3.29
N GLU A 59 16.78 -15.77 -3.73
CA GLU A 59 16.71 -16.48 -5.03
C GLU A 59 16.90 -15.51 -6.21
N LEU A 60 16.35 -14.29 -6.09
CA LEU A 60 16.48 -13.24 -7.10
C LEU A 60 17.80 -12.44 -6.99
N GLY A 61 18.63 -12.71 -5.98
CA GLY A 61 19.87 -11.97 -5.75
C GLY A 61 19.66 -10.50 -5.35
N LEU A 62 18.55 -10.19 -4.69
CA LEU A 62 18.15 -8.83 -4.32
C LEU A 62 18.62 -8.47 -2.91
N ALA A 63 19.10 -7.24 -2.72
CA ALA A 63 19.45 -6.65 -1.44
C ALA A 63 18.28 -5.76 -0.97
N LEU A 64 17.54 -6.21 0.05
CA LEU A 64 16.45 -5.44 0.63
C LEU A 64 17.00 -4.27 1.45
N LEU A 65 16.72 -3.05 1.01
CA LEU A 65 17.10 -1.82 1.74
C LEU A 65 15.98 -1.33 2.65
N TYR A 66 14.72 -1.47 2.22
CA TYR A 66 13.57 -0.90 2.93
C TYR A 66 12.37 -1.85 2.95
N ALA A 67 11.72 -1.93 4.11
CA ALA A 67 10.35 -2.40 4.25
C ALA A 67 9.45 -1.17 4.39
N VAL A 68 8.59 -0.97 3.41
CA VAL A 68 7.79 0.27 3.22
C VAL A 68 6.33 -0.05 3.45
N GLU A 69 5.66 0.77 4.24
CA GLU A 69 4.23 0.61 4.51
C GLU A 69 3.42 1.75 3.89
N THR A 70 2.32 1.43 3.21
CA THR A 70 1.39 2.43 2.70
C THR A 70 0.56 3.05 3.81
N HIS A 71 0.22 2.28 4.84
CA HIS A 71 -0.58 2.72 5.98
C HIS A 71 -0.44 1.77 7.19
N VAL A 72 -1.13 2.05 8.29
CA VAL A 72 -1.27 1.13 9.42
C VAL A 72 -2.40 0.15 9.12
N HIS A 73 -2.06 -1.08 8.75
CA HIS A 73 -3.01 -2.13 8.37
C HIS A 73 -3.87 -2.60 9.55
N ALA A 74 -5.15 -2.88 9.31
CA ALA A 74 -6.09 -3.41 10.30
C ALA A 74 -6.46 -4.90 10.07
N ASP A 75 -6.13 -5.44 8.91
CA ASP A 75 -6.49 -6.79 8.44
C ASP A 75 -5.39 -7.82 8.65
N HIS A 76 -4.13 -7.40 8.69
CA HIS A 76 -2.96 -8.25 8.93
C HIS A 76 -1.89 -7.52 9.76
N ILE A 77 -0.94 -8.28 10.30
CA ILE A 77 0.24 -7.72 10.96
C ILE A 77 1.33 -7.55 9.90
N THR A 78 1.94 -6.35 9.84
CA THR A 78 3.06 -6.12 8.92
C THR A 78 4.28 -6.96 9.27
N GLY A 79 4.97 -7.44 8.23
CA GLY A 79 6.26 -8.13 8.33
C GLY A 79 7.47 -7.22 8.52
N ALA A 80 7.30 -5.89 8.54
CA ALA A 80 8.39 -4.92 8.47
C ALA A 80 9.47 -5.14 9.54
N SER A 81 9.09 -5.32 10.82
CA SER A 81 10.07 -5.57 11.90
C SER A 81 10.82 -6.89 11.73
N LEU A 82 10.15 -7.96 11.29
CA LEU A 82 10.80 -9.25 11.08
C LEU A 82 11.72 -9.20 9.85
N LEU A 83 11.32 -8.52 8.77
CA LEU A 83 12.20 -8.25 7.62
C LEU A 83 13.46 -7.49 8.05
N LYS A 84 13.32 -6.44 8.87
CA LYS A 84 14.45 -5.72 9.44
C LYS A 84 15.37 -6.67 10.23
N ASP A 85 14.82 -7.50 11.08
CA ASP A 85 15.61 -8.44 11.91
C ASP A 85 16.34 -9.51 11.03
N ARG A 86 15.77 -9.89 9.85
CA ARG A 86 16.33 -10.89 8.93
C ARG A 86 17.33 -10.33 7.92
N THR A 87 17.15 -9.07 7.49
CA THR A 87 17.86 -8.51 6.33
C THR A 87 18.66 -7.26 6.66
N GLY A 88 18.36 -6.59 7.78
CA GLY A 88 18.90 -5.28 8.11
C GLY A 88 18.18 -4.13 7.41
N ALA A 89 17.07 -4.38 6.70
CA ALA A 89 16.29 -3.35 6.04
C ALA A 89 15.77 -2.30 7.01
N GLN A 90 15.67 -1.03 6.57
CA GLN A 90 15.04 0.03 7.34
C GLN A 90 13.52 0.02 7.14
N ILE A 91 12.78 0.33 8.20
CA ILE A 91 11.32 0.41 8.17
C ILE A 91 10.90 1.82 7.82
N VAL A 92 10.05 1.97 6.81
CA VAL A 92 9.64 3.26 6.25
C VAL A 92 8.13 3.39 6.23
N TYR A 93 7.64 4.54 6.72
CA TYR A 93 6.25 4.97 6.61
C TYR A 93 6.14 6.34 5.95
N GLY A 94 4.97 6.71 5.47
CA GLY A 94 4.70 8.08 5.06
C GLY A 94 4.67 9.04 6.25
N GLY A 95 4.92 10.33 5.99
CA GLY A 95 5.03 11.36 7.02
C GLY A 95 3.75 11.53 7.87
N GLY A 96 2.58 11.22 7.33
CA GLY A 96 1.32 11.25 8.07
C GLY A 96 1.25 10.24 9.24
N ALA A 97 1.99 9.14 9.15
CA ALA A 97 2.03 8.13 10.21
C ALA A 97 2.97 8.49 11.37
N ALA A 98 3.78 9.54 11.25
CA ALA A 98 4.83 9.89 12.23
C ALA A 98 4.29 10.23 13.63
N VAL A 99 3.01 10.59 13.74
CA VAL A 99 2.38 10.92 15.03
C VAL A 99 1.94 9.67 15.78
N THR A 100 1.67 8.57 15.07
CA THR A 100 1.04 7.37 15.64
C THR A 100 1.95 6.15 15.65
N VAL A 101 2.81 6.00 14.64
CA VAL A 101 3.68 4.82 14.50
C VAL A 101 4.98 5.00 15.29
N THR A 102 5.32 3.98 16.06
CA THR A 102 6.62 3.86 16.73
C THR A 102 7.39 2.66 16.15
N GLY A 103 8.72 2.74 16.11
CA GLY A 103 9.56 1.66 15.59
C GLY A 103 9.86 1.72 14.09
N ALA A 104 9.35 2.71 13.37
CA ALA A 104 9.83 3.08 12.04
C ALA A 104 11.22 3.75 12.13
N ASP A 105 12.05 3.52 11.13
CA ASP A 105 13.37 4.16 11.02
C ASP A 105 13.28 5.48 10.27
N LEU A 106 12.38 5.57 9.30
CA LEU A 106 12.18 6.75 8.45
C LEU A 106 10.69 7.07 8.27
N PHE A 107 10.40 8.36 8.21
CA PHE A 107 9.11 8.88 7.79
C PHE A 107 9.31 9.77 6.57
N LEU A 108 8.63 9.47 5.47
CA LEU A 108 8.75 10.21 4.22
C LEU A 108 7.66 11.29 4.11
N PRO A 109 8.00 12.58 4.17
CA PRO A 109 7.08 13.66 3.87
C PRO A 109 6.50 13.56 2.44
N ASP A 110 5.36 14.21 2.23
CA ASP A 110 4.73 14.32 0.89
C ASP A 110 5.72 14.88 -0.14
N GLY A 111 5.87 14.19 -1.25
CA GLY A 111 6.75 14.56 -2.35
C GLY A 111 8.22 14.13 -2.19
N GLN A 112 8.62 13.58 -1.04
CA GLN A 112 9.99 13.10 -0.83
C GLN A 112 10.24 11.77 -1.55
N GLU A 113 11.48 11.55 -1.98
CA GLU A 113 11.93 10.35 -2.69
C GLU A 113 12.73 9.42 -1.79
N LEU A 114 12.51 8.12 -1.96
CA LEU A 114 13.27 7.03 -1.38
C LEU A 114 14.04 6.32 -2.49
N HIS A 115 15.37 6.33 -2.41
CA HIS A 115 16.22 5.78 -3.46
C HIS A 115 16.61 4.33 -3.22
N ILE A 116 16.50 3.50 -4.27
CA ILE A 116 17.04 2.16 -4.38
C ILE A 116 17.87 2.09 -5.67
N GLY A 117 19.19 2.11 -5.55
CA GLY A 117 20.06 2.26 -6.72
C GLY A 117 19.74 3.51 -7.53
N HIS A 118 19.44 3.32 -8.79
CA HIS A 118 19.07 4.40 -9.74
C HIS A 118 17.55 4.66 -9.79
N THR A 119 16.78 3.87 -9.06
CA THR A 119 15.32 3.98 -9.00
C THR A 119 14.90 4.77 -7.76
N ALA A 120 13.92 5.66 -7.90
CA ALA A 120 13.36 6.45 -6.81
C ALA A 120 11.85 6.24 -6.67
N LEU A 121 11.42 5.88 -5.46
CA LEU A 121 10.00 5.87 -5.08
C LEU A 121 9.65 7.22 -4.45
N LYS A 122 8.71 7.94 -5.05
CA LYS A 122 8.22 9.21 -4.52
C LYS A 122 7.02 8.96 -3.61
N ALA A 123 7.10 9.42 -2.37
CA ALA A 123 5.98 9.40 -1.43
C ALA A 123 4.94 10.45 -1.84
N LEU A 124 3.68 10.05 -1.88
CA LEU A 124 2.53 10.90 -2.16
C LEU A 124 1.52 10.70 -1.02
N ALA A 125 1.40 11.66 -0.12
CA ALA A 125 0.43 11.56 0.98
C ALA A 125 -0.99 11.51 0.40
N THR A 126 -1.70 10.42 0.66
CA THR A 126 -3.05 10.15 0.15
C THR A 126 -4.01 9.76 1.27
N PRO A 127 -4.19 10.62 2.30
CA PRO A 127 -5.04 10.31 3.44
C PRO A 127 -6.50 10.10 3.03
N GLY A 128 -7.22 9.31 3.83
CA GLY A 128 -8.66 9.12 3.67
C GLY A 128 -9.15 7.71 3.98
N HIS A 129 -8.44 6.63 3.65
CA HIS A 129 -8.67 5.31 4.25
C HIS A 129 -8.20 5.31 5.70
N THR A 130 -6.95 5.74 5.93
CA THR A 130 -6.47 6.22 7.23
C THR A 130 -5.91 7.64 7.09
N ASP A 131 -5.64 8.33 8.20
CA ASP A 131 -5.01 9.65 8.20
C ASP A 131 -3.54 9.61 7.73
N GLY A 132 -2.86 8.48 7.92
CA GLY A 132 -1.46 8.26 7.54
C GLY A 132 -1.21 7.67 6.17
N CYS A 133 -2.25 7.41 5.35
CA CYS A 133 -2.09 6.78 4.04
C CYS A 133 -1.13 7.52 3.13
N THR A 134 -0.25 6.75 2.49
CA THR A 134 0.74 7.24 1.52
C THR A 134 0.79 6.28 0.35
N SER A 135 0.66 6.82 -0.86
CA SER A 135 0.92 6.08 -2.10
C SER A 135 2.37 6.28 -2.54
N TYR A 136 2.96 5.28 -3.18
CA TYR A 136 4.34 5.37 -3.66
C TYR A 136 4.37 5.34 -5.18
N VAL A 137 4.99 6.34 -5.79
CA VAL A 137 4.99 6.57 -7.24
C VAL A 137 6.35 6.28 -7.83
N LEU A 138 6.36 5.50 -8.90
CA LEU A 138 7.48 5.29 -9.82
C LEU A 138 7.14 5.85 -11.20
N PRO A 139 8.10 6.10 -12.10
CA PRO A 139 7.79 6.38 -13.49
C PRO A 139 6.93 5.27 -14.11
N GLY A 140 5.66 5.56 -14.40
CA GLY A 140 4.70 4.61 -15.00
C GLY A 140 3.99 3.65 -14.04
N ALA A 141 4.22 3.74 -12.72
CA ALA A 141 3.54 2.90 -11.73
C ALA A 141 3.22 3.64 -10.44
N VAL A 142 2.16 3.24 -9.74
CA VAL A 142 1.80 3.75 -8.41
C VAL A 142 1.26 2.61 -7.53
N PHE A 143 1.78 2.52 -6.31
CA PHE A 143 1.31 1.62 -5.26
C PHE A 143 0.40 2.41 -4.35
N THR A 144 -0.89 2.11 -4.38
CA THR A 144 -1.94 2.96 -3.79
C THR A 144 -2.40 2.51 -2.41
N GLY A 145 -1.93 1.35 -1.93
CA GLY A 145 -2.47 0.75 -0.72
C GLY A 145 -3.99 0.72 -0.80
N ASP A 146 -4.65 1.16 0.27
CA ASP A 146 -6.10 1.16 0.37
C ASP A 146 -6.75 2.50 -0.02
N THR A 147 -5.98 3.43 -0.58
CA THR A 147 -6.55 4.68 -1.10
C THR A 147 -7.36 4.45 -2.38
N LEU A 148 -6.83 3.65 -3.32
CA LEU A 148 -7.49 3.35 -4.59
C LEU A 148 -7.32 1.86 -4.93
N PHE A 149 -8.44 1.15 -5.10
CA PHE A 149 -8.49 -0.23 -5.60
C PHE A 149 -8.86 -0.26 -7.08
N ILE A 150 -8.70 -1.44 -7.69
CA ILE A 150 -9.24 -1.68 -9.03
C ILE A 150 -10.76 -1.67 -8.95
N ARG A 151 -11.39 -0.65 -9.55
CA ARG A 151 -12.84 -0.39 -9.56
C ARG A 151 -13.43 -0.09 -8.18
N GLY A 152 -12.59 0.33 -7.22
CA GLY A 152 -13.06 0.62 -5.87
C GLY A 152 -12.08 1.45 -5.05
N ASN A 153 -12.26 1.41 -3.74
CA ASN A 153 -11.42 2.07 -2.74
C ASN A 153 -11.59 1.40 -1.38
N GLY A 154 -10.63 1.59 -0.48
CA GLY A 154 -10.70 1.19 0.92
C GLY A 154 -11.83 1.86 1.68
N ARG A 155 -12.18 1.33 2.85
CA ARG A 155 -13.13 1.94 3.77
C ARG A 155 -12.59 3.26 4.32
N THR A 156 -13.48 4.10 4.87
CA THR A 156 -13.12 5.45 5.35
C THR A 156 -13.65 5.74 6.76
N ASP A 157 -14.06 4.71 7.48
CA ASP A 157 -14.74 4.80 8.76
C ASP A 157 -13.89 4.32 9.96
N LEU A 158 -12.62 3.98 9.72
CA LEU A 158 -11.67 3.54 10.74
C LEU A 158 -10.41 4.43 10.75
N GLN A 159 -9.64 4.41 11.86
CA GLN A 159 -8.28 4.94 11.96
C GLN A 159 -8.11 6.39 11.43
N GLY A 160 -9.00 7.30 11.81
CA GLY A 160 -8.97 8.69 11.32
C GLY A 160 -9.37 8.84 9.85
N GLY A 161 -10.00 7.82 9.27
CA GLY A 161 -10.47 7.81 7.89
C GLY A 161 -11.50 8.90 7.61
N SER A 162 -11.58 9.33 6.35
CA SER A 162 -12.49 10.37 5.89
C SER A 162 -12.78 10.20 4.40
N ALA A 163 -14.04 10.01 4.06
CA ALA A 163 -14.49 9.94 2.67
C ALA A 163 -14.13 11.22 1.89
N ALA A 164 -14.30 12.38 2.52
CA ALA A 164 -13.94 13.65 1.89
C ALA A 164 -12.44 13.74 1.58
N MET A 165 -11.56 13.34 2.51
CA MET A 165 -10.12 13.35 2.29
C MET A 165 -9.70 12.32 1.24
N LEU A 166 -10.30 11.12 1.24
CA LEU A 166 -10.02 10.10 0.24
C LEU A 166 -10.37 10.58 -1.17
N PHE A 167 -11.52 11.22 -1.32
CA PHE A 167 -11.91 11.82 -2.59
C PHE A 167 -10.88 12.85 -3.09
N GLU A 168 -10.46 13.78 -2.23
CA GLU A 168 -9.43 14.78 -2.57
C GLU A 168 -8.10 14.11 -2.95
N SER A 169 -7.67 13.12 -2.17
CA SER A 169 -6.44 12.36 -2.44
C SER A 169 -6.47 11.69 -3.81
N VAL A 170 -7.58 11.04 -4.17
CA VAL A 170 -7.70 10.39 -5.47
C VAL A 170 -7.82 11.41 -6.59
N ARG A 171 -8.72 12.39 -6.45
CA ARG A 171 -9.03 13.34 -7.53
C ARG A 171 -7.88 14.29 -7.85
N HIS A 172 -7.19 14.80 -6.84
CA HIS A 172 -6.19 15.83 -7.03
C HIS A 172 -4.75 15.32 -7.02
N LYS A 173 -4.51 14.11 -6.53
CA LYS A 173 -3.17 13.53 -6.51
C LYS A 173 -3.05 12.31 -7.44
N LEU A 174 -3.83 11.25 -7.22
CA LEU A 174 -3.70 10.03 -8.03
C LEU A 174 -4.18 10.24 -9.47
N PHE A 175 -5.33 10.88 -9.66
CA PHE A 175 -5.87 11.16 -11.00
C PHE A 175 -5.13 12.30 -11.73
N ALA A 176 -4.20 13.00 -11.08
CA ALA A 176 -3.27 13.92 -11.74
C ALA A 176 -2.09 13.19 -12.41
N LEU A 177 -1.85 11.91 -12.08
CA LEU A 177 -0.85 11.08 -12.76
C LEU A 177 -1.27 10.80 -14.22
N PRO A 178 -0.32 10.48 -15.11
CA PRO A 178 -0.62 10.09 -16.49
C PRO A 178 -1.61 8.90 -16.54
N ASP A 179 -2.48 8.89 -17.55
CA ASP A 179 -3.53 7.88 -17.69
C ASP A 179 -3.00 6.44 -17.86
N ASP A 180 -1.80 6.29 -18.39
CA ASP A 180 -1.10 5.01 -18.57
C ASP A 180 -0.34 4.54 -17.33
N THR A 181 -0.32 5.33 -16.25
CA THR A 181 0.28 4.91 -14.97
C THR A 181 -0.44 3.67 -14.43
N VAL A 182 0.30 2.60 -14.22
CA VAL A 182 -0.23 1.33 -13.70
C VAL A 182 -0.50 1.46 -12.21
N VAL A 183 -1.70 1.07 -11.79
CA VAL A 183 -2.15 1.08 -10.39
C VAL A 183 -1.98 -0.31 -9.77
N TYR A 184 -1.24 -0.36 -8.66
CA TYR A 184 -1.02 -1.54 -7.82
C TYR A 184 -1.66 -1.31 -6.44
N PRO A 185 -2.83 -1.89 -6.15
CA PRO A 185 -3.58 -1.65 -4.91
C PRO A 185 -3.16 -2.56 -3.77
N GLY A 186 -3.52 -2.21 -2.51
CA GLY A 186 -3.35 -3.08 -1.34
C GLY A 186 -4.21 -4.35 -1.39
N HIS A 187 -5.40 -4.27 -2.01
CA HIS A 187 -6.33 -5.40 -2.13
C HIS A 187 -7.00 -5.48 -3.51
N ASP A 188 -7.37 -6.69 -3.90
CA ASP A 188 -8.37 -6.95 -4.94
C ASP A 188 -9.10 -8.26 -4.65
N TYR A 189 -10.42 -8.22 -4.71
CA TYR A 189 -11.30 -9.34 -4.37
C TYR A 189 -11.82 -10.09 -5.61
N GLN A 190 -11.31 -9.77 -6.80
CA GLN A 190 -11.77 -10.31 -8.08
C GLN A 190 -10.63 -10.94 -8.91
N GLY A 191 -9.44 -11.09 -8.31
CA GLY A 191 -8.28 -11.73 -8.96
C GLY A 191 -7.58 -10.87 -10.01
N ARG A 192 -7.84 -9.55 -10.07
CA ARG A 192 -7.15 -8.62 -10.99
C ARG A 192 -5.84 -8.19 -10.37
N VAL A 193 -4.76 -8.12 -11.14
CA VAL A 193 -3.43 -7.78 -10.64
C VAL A 193 -3.17 -6.29 -10.61
N SER A 194 -3.63 -5.56 -11.64
CA SER A 194 -3.41 -4.13 -11.80
C SER A 194 -4.50 -3.49 -12.66
N SER A 195 -4.51 -2.18 -12.68
CA SER A 195 -5.33 -1.33 -13.52
C SER A 195 -4.48 -0.15 -14.01
N THR A 196 -5.07 0.87 -14.61
CA THR A 196 -4.39 2.13 -14.91
C THR A 196 -5.18 3.31 -14.37
N ILE A 197 -4.51 4.44 -14.16
CA ILE A 197 -5.18 5.68 -13.75
C ILE A 197 -6.30 6.05 -14.73
N GLY A 198 -6.07 5.92 -16.02
CA GLY A 198 -7.10 6.20 -17.04
C GLY A 198 -8.28 5.24 -16.99
N GLU A 199 -8.07 3.98 -16.62
CA GLU A 199 -9.16 3.05 -16.39
C GLU A 199 -9.95 3.40 -15.14
N GLU A 200 -9.30 3.74 -14.04
CA GLU A 200 -9.98 4.11 -12.79
C GLU A 200 -10.76 5.43 -12.95
N LYS A 201 -10.23 6.40 -13.68
CA LYS A 201 -10.99 7.62 -14.06
C LYS A 201 -12.30 7.31 -14.77
N ARG A 202 -12.35 6.25 -15.59
CA ARG A 202 -13.52 5.90 -16.41
C ARG A 202 -14.45 4.90 -15.74
N PHE A 203 -13.89 3.88 -15.08
CA PHE A 203 -14.62 2.68 -14.71
C PHE A 203 -14.67 2.40 -13.21
N ASN A 204 -14.00 3.21 -12.36
CA ASN A 204 -14.11 3.03 -10.93
C ASN A 204 -15.57 3.26 -10.50
N GLU A 205 -16.17 2.28 -9.83
CA GLU A 205 -17.59 2.31 -9.48
C GLU A 205 -17.95 3.45 -8.52
N ARG A 206 -16.97 4.00 -7.79
CA ARG A 206 -17.18 4.99 -6.73
C ARG A 206 -16.47 6.31 -6.96
N LEU A 207 -15.41 6.31 -7.76
CA LEU A 207 -14.50 7.44 -7.92
C LEU A 207 -14.32 7.89 -9.36
N ASN A 208 -15.01 7.26 -10.35
CA ASN A 208 -14.91 7.70 -11.74
C ASN A 208 -15.30 9.18 -11.90
N LEU A 209 -14.89 9.80 -13.00
CA LEU A 209 -15.01 11.25 -13.17
C LEU A 209 -16.46 11.79 -13.19
N SER A 210 -17.46 10.94 -13.32
CA SER A 210 -18.87 11.34 -13.28
C SER A 210 -19.45 11.48 -11.85
N ILE A 211 -18.74 10.97 -10.85
CA ILE A 211 -19.17 11.02 -9.45
C ILE A 211 -18.53 12.25 -8.80
N ASP A 212 -19.32 13.15 -8.26
CA ASP A 212 -18.85 14.31 -7.51
C ASP A 212 -18.50 13.94 -6.05
N LYS A 213 -17.98 14.91 -5.31
CA LYS A 213 -17.53 14.71 -3.93
C LYS A 213 -18.69 14.36 -3.00
N GLU A 214 -19.80 15.03 -3.15
CA GLU A 214 -21.00 14.83 -2.33
C GLU A 214 -21.59 13.43 -2.55
N GLY A 215 -21.71 13.02 -3.81
CA GLY A 215 -22.16 11.67 -4.18
C GLY A 215 -21.23 10.57 -3.65
N PHE A 216 -19.93 10.79 -3.71
CA PHE A 216 -18.97 9.84 -3.13
C PHE A 216 -19.11 9.75 -1.60
N ILE A 217 -19.19 10.88 -0.89
CA ILE A 217 -19.35 10.89 0.57
C ILE A 217 -20.65 10.18 0.97
N GLU A 218 -21.76 10.46 0.28
CA GLU A 218 -23.03 9.80 0.54
C GLU A 218 -22.95 8.28 0.31
N LEU A 219 -22.28 7.87 -0.76
CA LEU A 219 -22.06 6.47 -1.10
C LEU A 219 -21.24 5.75 0.00
N MET A 220 -20.15 6.38 0.48
CA MET A 220 -19.32 5.80 1.54
C MET A 220 -20.05 5.74 2.88
N ASN A 221 -20.85 6.76 3.25
CA ASN A 221 -21.63 6.79 4.50
C ASN A 221 -22.72 5.71 4.56
N ARG A 222 -23.22 5.27 3.42
CA ARG A 222 -24.22 4.18 3.34
C ARG A 222 -23.59 2.78 3.46
N ARG A 223 -22.28 2.66 3.25
CA ARG A 223 -21.60 1.38 3.32
C ARG A 223 -21.44 0.95 4.76
N LYS A 224 -21.99 -0.22 5.07
CA LYS A 224 -21.74 -0.93 6.32
C LYS A 224 -20.89 -2.15 6.01
N GLN A 225 -19.71 -2.21 6.59
CA GLN A 225 -18.80 -3.34 6.45
C GLN A 225 -18.47 -3.88 7.84
N PRO A 226 -18.35 -5.20 8.02
CA PRO A 226 -17.85 -5.76 9.28
C PRO A 226 -16.45 -5.20 9.57
N LEU A 227 -16.04 -5.25 10.82
CA LEU A 227 -14.66 -4.91 11.17
C LEU A 227 -13.73 -6.01 10.64
N PRO A 228 -12.47 -5.67 10.25
CA PRO A 228 -11.47 -6.67 9.93
C PRO A 228 -11.27 -7.64 11.11
N ALA A 229 -11.23 -8.93 10.82
CA ALA A 229 -11.19 -9.97 11.85
C ALA A 229 -9.98 -9.85 12.80
N LYS A 230 -8.85 -9.34 12.31
CA LYS A 230 -7.61 -9.17 13.08
C LYS A 230 -7.42 -7.76 13.66
N ILE A 231 -8.42 -6.86 13.58
CA ILE A 231 -8.26 -5.43 13.92
C ILE A 231 -7.68 -5.21 15.34
N ASP A 232 -8.14 -5.97 16.33
CA ASP A 232 -7.75 -5.82 17.73
C ASP A 232 -6.29 -6.21 18.01
N ILE A 233 -5.69 -7.03 17.14
CA ILE A 233 -4.29 -7.46 17.25
C ILE A 233 -3.40 -6.74 16.24
N ALA A 234 -3.90 -6.49 15.03
CA ALA A 234 -3.13 -5.89 13.95
C ALA A 234 -2.80 -4.43 14.23
N ILE A 235 -3.79 -3.59 14.57
CA ILE A 235 -3.54 -2.16 14.81
C ILE A 235 -2.50 -1.95 15.93
N PRO A 236 -2.63 -2.54 17.16
CA PRO A 236 -1.63 -2.34 18.20
C PRO A 236 -0.23 -2.84 17.83
N ALA A 237 -0.11 -3.91 17.04
CA ALA A 237 1.17 -4.40 16.55
C ALA A 237 1.75 -3.46 15.49
N ASN A 238 0.95 -3.02 14.52
CA ASN A 238 1.37 -2.19 13.40
C ASN A 238 1.73 -0.75 13.80
N LEU A 239 1.11 -0.23 14.86
CA LEU A 239 1.58 1.01 15.52
C LEU A 239 3.01 0.88 16.07
N ARG A 240 3.53 -0.33 16.21
CA ARG A 240 4.91 -0.65 16.59
C ARG A 240 5.66 -1.35 15.44
N ALA A 241 5.27 -1.03 14.19
CA ALA A 241 5.85 -1.58 12.97
C ALA A 241 5.87 -3.13 12.94
N GLY A 242 4.79 -3.77 13.41
CA GLY A 242 4.61 -5.22 13.42
C GLY A 242 5.16 -5.93 14.67
N ARG A 243 5.63 -5.19 15.68
CA ARG A 243 6.10 -5.81 16.93
C ARG A 243 4.95 -6.13 17.87
N MET A 244 4.80 -7.42 18.18
CA MET A 244 3.82 -7.86 19.19
C MET A 244 4.19 -7.32 20.58
N ALA A 245 3.18 -7.05 21.43
CA ALA A 245 3.43 -6.79 22.85
C ALA A 245 4.04 -8.05 23.50
N ARG A 246 5.04 -7.84 24.31
CA ARG A 246 5.60 -8.90 25.17
C ARG A 246 4.66 -9.17 26.34
#